data_597d3592bb6a4e960e191f4e03f5ba7f
#
_entry.id   597d3592bb6a4e960e191f4e03f5ba7f
#
_cell.length_a   1.000
_cell.length_b   1.000
_cell.length_c   1.000
_cell.angle_alpha   90.00
_cell.angle_beta   90.00
_cell.angle_gamma   90.00
#
_symmetry.space_group_name_H-M   'P 1'
#
loop_
_entity.id
_entity.type
_entity.pdbx_description
1 polymer ?
#
loop_
_entity_poly.entity_id
_entity_poly.type
_entity_poly.pdbx_seq_one_letter_code
_entity_poly.pdbx_strand_id
1 'polypeptide(L)'
;DNRTVSKMLHCIGNFERIGDHAVNIMESARELHEKGLHFSGDAAKELRTLCDALLETLDLAFQAFEKDDLAIAHQVEPLEEVIDTLNLELKNRHIKRLQNEECTVELGYIYQDLLTNIERISDHCSNIAGVLIEIDEKQNIHKYLYKLKETDETFQESYHEYLNHYYLELGQPSLDEVIDA
;
A
#
# COMPACT_ATOMS: atom_id res chain seq x y z
N ASP A 1 10.35 20.76 21.71
CA ASP A 1 10.47 19.53 22.49
C ASP A 1 11.35 18.54 21.75
N ASN A 2 12.30 17.88 22.46
CA ASN A 2 13.25 16.93 21.84
C ASN A 2 12.53 15.77 21.14
N ARG A 3 11.39 15.33 21.66
CA ARG A 3 10.56 14.27 21.06
C ARG A 3 10.02 14.68 19.69
N THR A 4 9.46 15.88 19.58
CA THR A 4 8.94 16.42 18.32
C THR A 4 10.03 16.53 17.25
N VAL A 5 11.22 17.01 17.64
CA VAL A 5 12.38 17.12 16.74
C VAL A 5 12.84 15.74 16.28
N SER A 6 12.93 14.76 17.19
CA SER A 6 13.30 13.37 16.86
C SER A 6 12.30 12.77 15.87
N LYS A 7 11.00 12.89 16.12
CA LYS A 7 9.93 12.44 15.21
C LYS A 7 10.08 13.04 13.80
N MET A 8 10.25 14.37 13.72
CA MET A 8 10.42 15.04 12.43
C MET A 8 11.65 14.53 11.67
N LEU A 9 12.80 14.41 12.36
CA LEU A 9 14.04 13.96 11.74
C LEU A 9 13.96 12.53 11.19
N HIS A 10 13.25 11.64 11.87
CA HIS A 10 13.10 10.25 11.42
C HIS A 10 12.07 10.12 10.29
N CYS A 11 11.06 10.99 10.23
CA CYS A 11 10.01 10.91 9.21
C CYS A 11 10.32 11.69 7.94
N ILE A 12 11.19 12.72 7.97
CA ILE A 12 11.44 13.60 6.81
C ILE A 12 11.89 12.82 5.57
N GLY A 13 12.75 11.83 5.74
CA GLY A 13 13.22 11.00 4.63
C GLY A 13 12.11 10.11 4.02
N ASN A 14 11.14 9.69 4.84
CA ASN A 14 9.99 8.94 4.34
C ASN A 14 9.06 9.84 3.54
N PHE A 15 8.79 11.07 4.00
CA PHE A 15 7.99 12.04 3.24
C PHE A 15 8.64 12.41 1.90
N GLU A 16 9.96 12.63 1.88
CA GLU A 16 10.70 12.89 0.64
C GLU A 16 10.55 11.73 -0.35
N ARG A 17 10.73 10.49 0.09
CA ARG A 17 10.60 9.30 -0.76
C ARG A 17 9.18 9.07 -1.26
N ILE A 18 8.16 9.34 -0.44
CA ILE A 18 6.75 9.33 -0.89
C ILE A 18 6.58 10.31 -2.07
N GLY A 19 7.14 11.52 -1.95
CA GLY A 19 7.11 12.51 -3.03
C GLY A 19 7.82 12.03 -4.30
N ASP A 20 9.01 11.42 -4.17
CA ASP A 20 9.77 10.89 -5.31
C ASP A 20 8.99 9.78 -6.05
N HIS A 21 8.40 8.85 -5.31
CA HIS A 21 7.59 7.79 -5.92
C HIS A 21 6.29 8.32 -6.54
N ALA A 22 5.68 9.35 -5.96
CA ALA A 22 4.52 10.03 -6.57
C ALA A 22 4.88 10.69 -7.91
N VAL A 23 6.08 11.27 -8.03
CA VAL A 23 6.60 11.80 -9.31
C VAL A 23 6.78 10.67 -10.32
N ASN A 24 7.31 9.51 -9.93
CA ASN A 24 7.44 8.36 -10.84
C ASN A 24 6.08 7.89 -11.36
N ILE A 25 5.05 7.82 -10.50
CA ILE A 25 3.68 7.48 -10.92
C ILE A 25 3.15 8.50 -11.94
N MET A 26 3.37 9.79 -11.70
CA MET A 26 2.99 10.84 -12.64
C MET A 26 3.73 10.69 -13.99
N GLU A 27 5.00 10.32 -13.97
CA GLU A 27 5.78 10.09 -15.21
C GLU A 27 5.26 8.90 -15.98
N SER A 28 4.93 7.78 -15.33
CA SER A 28 4.29 6.62 -15.96
C SER A 28 2.92 7.00 -16.56
N ALA A 29 2.11 7.80 -15.88
CA ALA A 29 0.83 8.29 -16.41
C ALA A 29 1.01 9.21 -17.62
N ARG A 30 2.03 10.07 -17.61
CA ARG A 30 2.40 10.92 -18.75
C ARG A 30 2.85 10.09 -19.95
N GLU A 31 3.67 9.06 -19.74
CA GLU A 31 4.11 8.15 -20.80
C GLU A 31 2.93 7.45 -21.47
N LEU A 32 1.95 6.94 -20.69
CA LEU A 32 0.72 6.37 -21.22
C LEU A 32 -0.03 7.37 -22.11
N HIS A 33 -0.17 8.61 -21.64
CA HIS A 33 -0.89 9.65 -22.36
C HIS A 33 -0.16 10.03 -23.68
N GLU A 34 1.14 10.29 -23.65
CA GLU A 34 1.93 10.69 -24.81
C GLU A 34 1.99 9.61 -25.89
N LYS A 35 1.99 8.35 -25.49
CA LYS A 35 2.02 7.19 -26.40
C LYS A 35 0.61 6.73 -26.82
N GLY A 36 -0.46 7.30 -26.27
CA GLY A 36 -1.83 6.88 -26.53
C GLY A 36 -2.11 5.45 -26.08
N LEU A 37 -1.42 4.97 -25.04
CA LEU A 37 -1.57 3.62 -24.50
C LEU A 37 -2.67 3.59 -23.42
N HIS A 38 -3.44 2.51 -23.41
CA HIS A 38 -4.52 2.31 -22.46
C HIS A 38 -4.49 0.91 -21.88
N PHE A 39 -4.70 0.79 -20.57
CA PHE A 39 -4.92 -0.51 -19.93
C PHE A 39 -6.30 -1.07 -20.30
N SER A 40 -6.44 -2.41 -20.26
CA SER A 40 -7.76 -3.04 -20.33
C SER A 40 -8.67 -2.57 -19.18
N GLY A 41 -9.98 -2.73 -19.34
CA GLY A 41 -10.95 -2.33 -18.32
C GLY A 41 -10.66 -2.98 -16.96
N ASP A 42 -10.27 -4.26 -16.96
CA ASP A 42 -9.94 -5.00 -15.74
C ASP A 42 -8.64 -4.47 -15.10
N ALA A 43 -7.59 -4.28 -15.89
CA ALA A 43 -6.33 -3.73 -15.37
C ALA A 43 -6.49 -2.31 -14.84
N ALA A 44 -7.32 -1.48 -15.47
CA ALA A 44 -7.63 -0.13 -14.99
C ALA A 44 -8.42 -0.16 -13.68
N LYS A 45 -9.38 -1.10 -13.53
CA LYS A 45 -10.14 -1.31 -12.30
C LYS A 45 -9.22 -1.76 -11.17
N GLU A 46 -8.36 -2.73 -11.43
CA GLU A 46 -7.37 -3.24 -10.49
C GLU A 46 -6.45 -2.13 -9.95
N LEU A 47 -5.88 -1.33 -10.85
CA LEU A 47 -5.05 -0.19 -10.46
C LEU A 47 -5.83 0.84 -9.63
N ARG A 48 -7.09 1.10 -9.97
CA ARG A 48 -7.93 2.03 -9.20
C ARG A 48 -8.12 1.53 -7.77
N THR A 49 -8.52 0.28 -7.59
CA THR A 49 -8.69 -0.32 -6.26
C THR A 49 -7.39 -0.23 -5.44
N LEU A 50 -6.24 -0.54 -6.06
CA LEU A 50 -4.95 -0.43 -5.38
C LEU A 50 -4.60 1.04 -5.02
N CYS A 51 -4.93 1.99 -5.90
CA CYS A 51 -4.75 3.42 -5.62
C CYS A 51 -5.68 3.90 -4.48
N ASP A 52 -6.90 3.40 -4.41
CA ASP A 52 -7.84 3.77 -3.35
C ASP A 52 -7.32 3.26 -1.98
N ALA A 53 -6.80 2.03 -1.91
CA ALA A 53 -6.11 1.51 -0.73
C ALA A 53 -4.89 2.36 -0.34
N LEU A 54 -4.06 2.76 -1.33
CA LEU A 54 -2.91 3.63 -1.09
C LEU A 54 -3.31 5.00 -0.55
N LEU A 55 -4.36 5.61 -1.10
CA LEU A 55 -4.84 6.92 -0.63
C LEU A 55 -5.34 6.85 0.81
N GLU A 56 -6.02 5.78 1.19
CA GLU A 56 -6.43 5.54 2.58
C GLU A 56 -5.20 5.37 3.49
N THR A 57 -4.18 4.61 3.07
CA THR A 57 -2.93 4.43 3.82
C THR A 57 -2.19 5.75 4.02
N LEU A 58 -2.10 6.59 2.98
CA LEU A 58 -1.52 7.93 3.05
C LEU A 58 -2.27 8.82 4.04
N ASP A 59 -3.60 8.82 3.98
CA ASP A 59 -4.44 9.62 4.87
C ASP A 59 -4.24 9.20 6.34
N LEU A 60 -4.24 7.90 6.63
CA LEU A 60 -3.97 7.37 7.96
C LEU A 60 -2.57 7.77 8.46
N ALA A 61 -1.53 7.57 7.64
CA ALA A 61 -0.16 7.89 8.04
C ALA A 61 0.04 9.39 8.29
N PHE A 62 -0.54 10.25 7.48
CA PHE A 62 -0.44 11.69 7.63
C PHE A 62 -1.25 12.20 8.83
N GLN A 63 -2.46 11.68 9.04
CA GLN A 63 -3.26 12.00 10.22
C GLN A 63 -2.57 11.54 11.52
N ALA A 64 -2.01 10.32 11.54
CA ALA A 64 -1.25 9.82 12.69
C ALA A 64 -0.08 10.74 13.01
N PHE A 65 0.67 11.18 11.98
CA PHE A 65 1.80 12.09 12.16
C PHE A 65 1.38 13.49 12.63
N GLU A 66 0.34 14.07 12.03
CA GLU A 66 -0.14 15.42 12.34
C GLU A 66 -0.74 15.52 13.74
N LYS A 67 -1.57 14.53 14.09
CA LYS A 67 -2.29 14.50 15.38
C LYS A 67 -1.50 13.85 16.51
N ASP A 68 -0.36 13.23 16.21
CA ASP A 68 0.42 12.40 17.15
C ASP A 68 -0.43 11.27 17.77
N ASP A 69 -1.25 10.63 16.92
CA ASP A 69 -2.28 9.67 17.34
C ASP A 69 -1.83 8.23 17.04
N LEU A 70 -1.51 7.49 18.09
CA LEU A 70 -1.07 6.10 18.00
C LEU A 70 -2.19 5.15 17.57
N ALA A 71 -3.44 5.43 17.92
CA ALA A 71 -4.55 4.59 17.52
C ALA A 71 -4.74 4.60 15.99
N ILE A 72 -4.49 5.75 15.35
CA ILE A 72 -4.45 5.85 13.89
C ILE A 72 -3.19 5.19 13.35
N ALA A 73 -2.02 5.38 13.98
CA ALA A 73 -0.77 4.76 13.55
C ALA A 73 -0.85 3.23 13.49
N HIS A 74 -1.53 2.60 14.44
CA HIS A 74 -1.73 1.15 14.47
C HIS A 74 -2.62 0.61 13.33
N GLN A 75 -3.38 1.46 12.64
CA GLN A 75 -4.21 1.06 11.50
C GLN A 75 -3.43 1.03 10.17
N VAL A 76 -2.25 1.65 10.11
CA VAL A 76 -1.47 1.75 8.87
C VAL A 76 -0.90 0.41 8.45
N GLU A 77 -0.31 -0.35 9.36
CA GLU A 77 0.36 -1.62 9.05
C GLU A 77 -0.59 -2.71 8.52
N PRO A 78 -1.81 -2.91 9.08
CA PRO A 78 -2.75 -3.86 8.49
C PRO A 78 -3.13 -3.53 7.06
N LEU A 79 -3.27 -2.25 6.72
CA LEU A 79 -3.61 -1.79 5.39
C LEU A 79 -2.43 -1.89 4.43
N GLU A 80 -1.20 -1.65 4.89
CA GLU A 80 0.02 -1.87 4.12
C GLU A 80 0.17 -3.34 3.71
N GLU A 81 -0.05 -4.30 4.61
CA GLU A 81 -0.07 -5.73 4.29
C GLU A 81 -1.14 -6.11 3.27
N VAL A 82 -2.29 -5.43 3.30
CA VAL A 82 -3.32 -5.60 2.27
C VAL A 82 -2.82 -5.10 0.92
N ILE A 83 -2.15 -3.95 0.86
CA ILE A 83 -1.55 -3.42 -0.38
C ILE A 83 -0.52 -4.41 -0.93
N ASP A 84 0.33 -5.00 -0.10
CA ASP A 84 1.31 -6.01 -0.52
C ASP A 84 0.63 -7.24 -1.10
N THR A 85 -0.43 -7.73 -0.45
CA THR A 85 -1.23 -8.87 -0.91
C THR A 85 -1.90 -8.57 -2.25
N LEU A 86 -2.55 -7.42 -2.38
CA LEU A 86 -3.16 -6.97 -3.64
C LEU A 86 -2.12 -6.81 -4.74
N ASN A 87 -0.99 -6.20 -4.45
CA ASN A 87 0.09 -5.99 -5.40
C ASN A 87 0.61 -7.31 -5.98
N LEU A 88 0.82 -8.32 -5.13
CA LEU A 88 1.21 -9.66 -5.57
C LEU A 88 0.16 -10.29 -6.47
N GLU A 89 -1.11 -10.20 -6.10
CA GLU A 89 -2.22 -10.71 -6.92
C GLU A 89 -2.30 -10.01 -8.27
N LEU A 90 -2.17 -8.68 -8.31
CA LEU A 90 -2.22 -7.91 -9.54
C LEU A 90 -1.02 -8.19 -10.45
N LYS A 91 0.17 -8.40 -9.89
CA LYS A 91 1.35 -8.87 -10.64
C LYS A 91 1.06 -10.22 -11.31
N ASN A 92 0.46 -11.18 -10.59
CA ASN A 92 0.12 -12.48 -11.12
C ASN A 92 -0.92 -12.41 -12.24
N ARG A 93 -1.97 -11.60 -12.09
CA ARG A 93 -2.98 -11.36 -13.14
C ARG A 93 -2.35 -10.73 -14.36
N HIS A 94 -1.45 -9.78 -14.17
CA HIS A 94 -0.77 -9.12 -15.27
C HIS A 94 0.13 -10.09 -16.05
N ILE A 95 0.86 -10.98 -15.38
CA ILE A 95 1.64 -12.04 -16.04
C ILE A 95 0.73 -12.92 -16.91
N LYS A 96 -0.45 -13.30 -16.41
CA LYS A 96 -1.42 -14.07 -17.20
C LYS A 96 -1.87 -13.30 -18.46
N ARG A 97 -2.15 -11.99 -18.34
CA ARG A 97 -2.50 -11.15 -19.50
C ARG A 97 -1.38 -11.10 -20.55
N LEU A 98 -0.12 -11.02 -20.11
CA LEU A 98 1.03 -11.07 -21.03
C LEU A 98 1.16 -12.43 -21.72
N GLN A 99 0.97 -13.53 -20.98
CA GLN A 99 1.02 -14.90 -21.53
C GLN A 99 -0.09 -15.18 -22.54
N ASN A 100 -1.26 -14.58 -22.35
CA ASN A 100 -2.41 -14.70 -23.23
C ASN A 100 -2.40 -13.70 -24.41
N GLU A 101 -1.34 -12.91 -24.57
CA GLU A 101 -1.24 -11.84 -25.58
C GLU A 101 -2.34 -10.76 -25.46
N GLU A 102 -2.93 -10.60 -24.26
CA GLU A 102 -3.94 -9.58 -23.95
C GLU A 102 -3.33 -8.22 -23.59
N CYS A 103 -2.01 -8.16 -23.46
CA CYS A 103 -1.26 -6.97 -23.08
C CYS A 103 0.07 -6.94 -23.83
N THR A 104 0.52 -5.75 -24.26
CA THR A 104 1.84 -5.57 -24.85
C THR A 104 2.93 -5.55 -23.77
N VAL A 105 4.15 -5.92 -24.12
CA VAL A 105 5.31 -5.86 -23.23
C VAL A 105 5.53 -4.44 -22.70
N GLU A 106 5.31 -3.43 -23.54
CA GLU A 106 5.45 -2.02 -23.19
C GLU A 106 4.45 -1.60 -22.11
N LEU A 107 3.15 -1.92 -22.28
CA LEU A 107 2.12 -1.72 -21.25
C LEU A 107 2.43 -2.49 -19.98
N GLY A 108 2.98 -3.70 -20.12
CA GLY A 108 3.39 -4.54 -19.03
C GLY A 108 4.47 -3.91 -18.17
N TYR A 109 5.43 -3.27 -18.78
CA TYR A 109 6.48 -2.56 -18.07
C TYR A 109 5.93 -1.38 -17.27
N ILE A 110 5.08 -0.56 -17.89
CA ILE A 110 4.45 0.59 -17.23
C ILE A 110 3.55 0.14 -16.06
N TYR A 111 2.79 -0.94 -16.26
CA TYR A 111 1.94 -1.50 -15.20
C TYR A 111 2.77 -1.95 -13.99
N GLN A 112 3.86 -2.68 -14.24
CA GLN A 112 4.76 -3.16 -13.19
C GLN A 112 5.44 -2.00 -12.44
N ASP A 113 5.81 -0.94 -13.15
CA ASP A 113 6.41 0.26 -12.56
C ASP A 113 5.41 0.98 -11.64
N LEU A 114 4.15 1.13 -12.06
CA LEU A 114 3.08 1.68 -11.22
C LEU A 114 2.89 0.85 -9.94
N LEU A 115 2.78 -0.49 -10.06
CA LEU A 115 2.64 -1.38 -8.91
C LEU A 115 3.80 -1.23 -7.92
N THR A 116 5.03 -1.14 -8.44
CA THR A 116 6.24 -0.99 -7.61
C THR A 116 6.25 0.35 -6.86
N ASN A 117 5.91 1.44 -7.52
CA ASN A 117 5.89 2.75 -6.87
C ASN A 117 4.76 2.87 -5.83
N ILE A 118 3.60 2.25 -6.05
CA ILE A 118 2.50 2.17 -5.08
C ILE A 118 2.95 1.42 -3.82
N GLU A 119 3.57 0.24 -3.98
CA GLU A 119 4.14 -0.56 -2.89
C GLU A 119 5.14 0.26 -2.07
N ARG A 120 6.07 0.98 -2.74
CA ARG A 120 7.06 1.80 -2.06
C ARG A 120 6.48 2.96 -1.27
N ILE A 121 5.43 3.61 -1.76
CA ILE A 121 4.74 4.66 -1.00
C ILE A 121 4.10 4.06 0.26
N SER A 122 3.46 2.89 0.15
CA SER A 122 2.87 2.18 1.28
C SER A 122 3.91 1.81 2.34
N ASP A 123 5.07 1.26 1.93
CA ASP A 123 6.23 0.98 2.80
C ASP A 123 6.65 2.22 3.61
N HIS A 124 6.70 3.38 2.95
CA HIS A 124 7.10 4.63 3.63
C HIS A 124 6.02 5.15 4.59
N CYS A 125 4.74 4.90 4.31
CA CYS A 125 3.65 5.19 5.25
C CYS A 125 3.75 4.31 6.50
N SER A 126 4.00 3.02 6.35
CA SER A 126 4.26 2.08 7.45
C SER A 126 5.47 2.52 8.28
N ASN A 127 6.57 2.94 7.64
CA ASN A 127 7.74 3.46 8.34
C ASN A 127 7.41 4.71 9.17
N ILE A 128 6.57 5.63 8.67
CA ILE A 128 6.14 6.82 9.43
C ILE A 128 5.36 6.40 10.67
N ALA A 129 4.37 5.52 10.52
CA ALA A 129 3.58 4.99 11.64
C ALA A 129 4.47 4.26 12.65
N GLY A 130 5.41 3.44 12.16
CA GLY A 130 6.39 2.73 12.98
C GLY A 130 7.25 3.66 13.82
N VAL A 131 7.74 4.77 13.27
CA VAL A 131 8.52 5.78 14.02
C VAL A 131 7.68 6.40 15.14
N LEU A 132 6.39 6.67 14.93
CA LEU A 132 5.52 7.22 15.97
C LEU A 132 5.37 6.23 17.14
N ILE A 133 5.12 4.97 16.84
CA ILE A 133 4.96 3.89 17.81
C ILE A 133 6.26 3.67 18.58
N GLU A 134 7.42 3.59 17.88
CA GLU A 134 8.72 3.36 18.50
C GLU A 134 9.11 4.48 19.48
N ILE A 135 8.88 5.74 19.11
CA ILE A 135 9.21 6.90 19.96
C ILE A 135 8.32 6.95 21.21
N ASP A 136 7.08 6.54 21.11
CA ASP A 136 6.13 6.60 22.24
C ASP A 136 6.23 5.39 23.15
N GLU A 137 6.23 4.19 22.58
CA GLU A 137 6.23 2.95 23.33
C GLU A 137 7.62 2.46 23.71
N LYS A 138 8.69 3.10 23.19
CA LYS A 138 10.10 2.71 23.40
C LYS A 138 10.39 1.25 23.07
N GLN A 139 9.67 0.71 22.09
CA GLN A 139 9.84 -0.64 21.60
C GLN A 139 10.65 -0.64 20.30
N ASN A 140 11.40 -1.73 20.04
CA ASN A 140 12.06 -1.92 18.75
C ASN A 140 11.00 -2.25 17.69
N ILE A 141 10.84 -1.38 16.70
CA ILE A 141 9.77 -1.46 15.69
C ILE A 141 9.78 -2.80 14.93
N HIS A 142 10.94 -3.28 14.49
CA HIS A 142 11.03 -4.54 13.74
C HIS A 142 10.53 -5.74 14.54
N LYS A 143 10.87 -5.79 15.83
CA LYS A 143 10.40 -6.86 16.71
C LYS A 143 8.91 -6.71 17.02
N TYR A 144 8.44 -5.49 17.13
CA TYR A 144 7.04 -5.17 17.34
C TYR A 144 6.19 -5.59 16.14
N LEU A 145 6.54 -5.16 14.93
CA LEU A 145 5.81 -5.49 13.70
C LEU A 145 5.77 -7.01 13.45
N TYR A 146 6.89 -7.71 13.66
CA TYR A 146 6.93 -9.16 13.53
C TYR A 146 5.94 -9.84 14.49
N LYS A 147 5.93 -9.43 15.75
CA LYS A 147 5.02 -9.98 16.76
C LYS A 147 3.56 -9.63 16.46
N LEU A 148 3.31 -8.42 15.99
CA LEU A 148 1.98 -7.90 15.66
C LEU A 148 1.34 -8.74 14.54
N LYS A 149 2.08 -9.02 13.48
CA LYS A 149 1.62 -9.84 12.35
C LYS A 149 1.29 -11.30 12.74
N GLU A 150 1.98 -11.88 13.74
CA GLU A 150 1.78 -13.28 14.11
C GLU A 150 0.77 -13.52 15.23
N THR A 151 0.59 -12.58 16.15
CA THR A 151 -0.08 -12.89 17.43
C THR A 151 -1.13 -11.86 17.86
N ASP A 152 -1.28 -10.73 17.17
CA ASP A 152 -2.21 -9.67 17.58
C ASP A 152 -3.57 -9.85 16.90
N GLU A 153 -4.59 -10.19 17.69
CA GLU A 153 -5.97 -10.40 17.19
C GLU A 153 -6.53 -9.13 16.51
N THR A 154 -6.28 -7.95 17.09
CA THR A 154 -6.76 -6.68 16.54
C THR A 154 -6.14 -6.38 15.17
N PHE A 155 -4.85 -6.70 15.00
CA PHE A 155 -4.19 -6.59 13.71
C PHE A 155 -4.83 -7.51 12.68
N GLN A 156 -5.05 -8.79 13.05
CA GLN A 156 -5.64 -9.78 12.14
C GLN A 156 -7.07 -9.41 11.75
N GLU A 157 -7.88 -8.94 12.70
CA GLU A 157 -9.23 -8.44 12.42
C GLU A 157 -9.21 -7.27 11.42
N SER A 158 -8.38 -6.26 11.66
CA SER A 158 -8.24 -5.10 10.77
C SER A 158 -7.73 -5.50 9.38
N TYR A 159 -6.72 -6.37 9.31
CA TYR A 159 -6.21 -6.91 8.06
C TYR A 159 -7.29 -7.61 7.25
N HIS A 160 -8.05 -8.51 7.87
CA HIS A 160 -9.15 -9.24 7.21
C HIS A 160 -10.28 -8.31 6.75
N GLU A 161 -10.62 -7.31 7.56
CA GLU A 161 -11.65 -6.32 7.20
C GLU A 161 -11.23 -5.51 5.95
N TYR A 162 -10.02 -4.97 5.93
CA TYR A 162 -9.49 -4.25 4.77
C TYR A 162 -9.35 -5.16 3.55
N LEU A 163 -8.83 -6.37 3.71
CA LEU A 163 -8.65 -7.30 2.61
C LEU A 163 -9.99 -7.70 1.98
N ASN A 164 -11.01 -7.99 2.78
CA ASN A 164 -12.35 -8.28 2.30
C ASN A 164 -12.95 -7.09 1.55
N HIS A 165 -12.80 -5.87 2.09
CA HIS A 165 -13.29 -4.66 1.43
C HIS A 165 -12.70 -4.52 0.01
N TYR A 166 -11.38 -4.56 -0.13
CA TYR A 166 -10.72 -4.37 -1.42
C TYR A 166 -10.87 -5.56 -2.36
N TYR A 167 -10.99 -6.79 -1.87
CA TYR A 167 -11.29 -7.95 -2.72
C TYR A 167 -12.71 -7.88 -3.31
N LEU A 168 -13.70 -7.42 -2.55
CA LEU A 168 -15.05 -7.18 -3.07
C LEU A 168 -15.04 -6.12 -4.18
N GLU A 169 -14.27 -5.05 -4.03
CA GLU A 169 -14.10 -4.04 -5.08
C GLU A 169 -13.45 -4.61 -6.33
N LEU A 170 -12.52 -5.55 -6.21
CA LEU A 170 -11.94 -6.28 -7.35
C LEU A 170 -12.91 -7.28 -8.01
N GLY A 171 -14.08 -7.52 -7.39
CA GLY A 171 -15.04 -8.53 -7.84
C GLY A 171 -14.61 -9.96 -7.52
N GLN A 172 -13.76 -10.14 -6.51
CA GLN A 172 -13.40 -11.44 -5.95
C GLN A 172 -14.39 -11.83 -4.85
N PRO A 173 -14.62 -13.14 -4.63
CA PRO A 173 -15.33 -13.59 -3.44
C PRO A 173 -14.55 -13.18 -2.19
N SER A 174 -15.25 -12.86 -1.11
CA SER A 174 -14.62 -12.59 0.19
C SER A 174 -13.81 -13.81 0.65
N LEU A 175 -12.81 -13.59 1.52
CA LEU A 175 -12.06 -14.71 2.10
C LEU A 175 -12.96 -15.70 2.83
N ASP A 176 -14.03 -15.22 3.47
CA ASP A 176 -15.00 -16.05 4.18
C ASP A 176 -15.75 -16.98 3.20
N GLU A 177 -16.08 -16.52 1.99
CA GLU A 177 -16.70 -17.34 0.95
C GLU A 177 -15.75 -18.39 0.34
N VAL A 178 -14.43 -18.15 0.39
CA VAL A 178 -13.41 -19.09 -0.11
C VAL A 178 -13.09 -20.19 0.89
N ILE A 179 -13.21 -19.93 2.19
CA ILE A 179 -12.95 -20.90 3.28
C ILE A 179 -14.13 -21.89 3.40
N ASP A 180 -15.35 -21.47 3.07
CA ASP A 180 -16.57 -22.30 3.16
C ASP A 180 -16.84 -23.12 1.89
N ALA A 181 -16.01 -23.03 0.84
CA ALA A 181 -16.12 -23.75 -0.43
C ALA A 181 -15.14 -24.90 -0.55
#